data_d51b4236dbedbc799239ab8186944108
#
_entry.id   d51b4236dbedbc799239ab8186944108
#
_cell.length_a   1.000
_cell.length_b   1.000
_cell.length_c   1.000
_cell.angle_alpha   90.00
_cell.angle_beta   90.00
_cell.angle_gamma   90.00
#
_symmetry.space_group_name_H-M   'P 1'
#
loop_
_entity.id
_entity.type
_entity.pdbx_description
1 polymer ?
#
loop_
_entity_poly.entity_id
_entity_poly.type
_entity_poly.pdbx_seq_one_letter_code
_entity_poly.pdbx_strand_id
1 'polypeptide(L)'
;MLIKRIANLGILLLVLFLLVGCAGGGPTDPDEIMILTIADSIKTAMENKDVNMFMTNISLDYSDSAGGTYESIRTMAQSMVSQIETAEEMAGSYGVNLTINSSISNLVIVGSTANSDLKITISAKVLFVTVYSEDRTFETIFQKEGDSWKIISMIEI
;
A
#
# COMPACT_ATOMS: atom_id res chain seq x y z
N MET A 1 -37.04 -37.17 -29.70
CA MET A 1 -35.57 -37.18 -29.66
C MET A 1 -34.93 -35.78 -29.46
N LEU A 2 -35.61 -34.72 -29.83
CA LEU A 2 -35.12 -33.32 -29.74
C LEU A 2 -35.05 -32.81 -28.30
N ILE A 3 -36.02 -33.13 -27.44
CA ILE A 3 -36.15 -32.64 -26.05
C ILE A 3 -34.98 -33.09 -25.14
N LYS A 4 -34.46 -34.33 -25.34
CA LYS A 4 -33.30 -34.83 -24.58
C LYS A 4 -31.98 -34.08 -24.91
N ARG A 5 -31.85 -33.57 -26.13
CA ARG A 5 -30.63 -32.79 -26.53
C ARG A 5 -30.62 -31.38 -25.96
N ILE A 6 -31.79 -30.77 -25.79
CA ILE A 6 -31.92 -29.43 -25.21
C ILE A 6 -31.63 -29.47 -23.70
N ALA A 7 -32.09 -30.52 -22.99
CA ALA A 7 -31.83 -30.69 -21.57
C ALA A 7 -30.32 -30.87 -21.28
N ASN A 8 -29.60 -31.63 -22.09
CA ASN A 8 -28.16 -31.83 -21.93
C ASN A 8 -27.35 -30.56 -22.25
N LEU A 9 -27.80 -29.74 -23.20
CA LEU A 9 -27.14 -28.47 -23.54
C LEU A 9 -27.32 -27.45 -22.41
N GLY A 10 -28.48 -27.39 -21.75
CA GLY A 10 -28.77 -26.53 -20.62
C GLY A 10 -27.91 -26.87 -19.39
N ILE A 11 -27.73 -28.18 -19.10
CA ILE A 11 -26.90 -28.63 -17.99
C ILE A 11 -25.42 -28.35 -18.28
N LEU A 12 -24.94 -28.49 -19.50
CA LEU A 12 -23.56 -28.19 -19.89
C LEU A 12 -23.27 -26.68 -19.74
N LEU A 13 -24.22 -25.82 -20.13
CA LEU A 13 -24.09 -24.36 -19.98
C LEU A 13 -24.12 -23.94 -18.52
N LEU A 14 -24.95 -24.57 -17.67
CA LEU A 14 -25.02 -24.30 -16.24
C LEU A 14 -23.72 -24.69 -15.53
N VAL A 15 -23.11 -25.83 -15.89
CA VAL A 15 -21.82 -26.26 -15.33
C VAL A 15 -20.68 -25.33 -15.74
N LEU A 16 -20.72 -24.79 -16.98
CA LEU A 16 -19.71 -23.81 -17.42
C LEU A 16 -19.82 -22.48 -16.68
N PHE A 17 -21.03 -22.06 -16.29
CA PHE A 17 -21.24 -20.83 -15.49
C PHE A 17 -20.77 -20.97 -14.04
N LEU A 18 -20.77 -22.19 -13.49
CA LEU A 18 -20.29 -22.45 -12.13
C LEU A 18 -18.75 -22.46 -12.02
N LEU A 19 -18.03 -22.56 -13.15
CA LEU A 19 -16.56 -22.53 -13.17
C LEU A 19 -15.98 -21.11 -13.38
N VAL A 20 -16.81 -20.10 -13.69
CA VAL A 20 -16.37 -18.71 -13.87
C VAL A 20 -16.59 -17.87 -12.59
N GLY A 21 -17.19 -18.43 -11.56
CA GLY A 21 -17.50 -17.72 -10.33
C GLY A 21 -16.55 -18.06 -9.17
N CYS A 22 -15.37 -17.49 -9.13
CA CYS A 22 -14.60 -17.09 -7.94
C CYS A 22 -13.15 -16.77 -8.34
N ALA A 23 -12.95 -15.71 -9.11
CA ALA A 23 -11.64 -15.07 -9.23
C ALA A 23 -11.64 -13.74 -8.42
N GLY A 24 -12.16 -13.79 -7.20
CA GLY A 24 -12.07 -12.77 -6.18
C GLY A 24 -11.24 -13.27 -5.00
N GLY A 25 -10.19 -14.06 -5.26
CA GLY A 25 -9.20 -14.43 -4.26
C GLY A 25 -8.31 -13.23 -3.99
N GLY A 26 -8.25 -12.77 -2.72
CA GLY A 26 -7.18 -11.87 -2.28
C GLY A 26 -5.80 -12.52 -2.49
N PRO A 27 -4.70 -11.80 -2.20
CA PRO A 27 -3.35 -12.29 -2.37
C PRO A 27 -3.19 -13.62 -1.63
N THR A 28 -2.67 -14.64 -2.33
CA THR A 28 -2.45 -15.99 -1.78
C THR A 28 -0.97 -16.29 -1.59
N ASP A 29 -0.09 -15.50 -2.22
CA ASP A 29 1.36 -15.61 -2.05
C ASP A 29 1.78 -14.98 -0.71
N PRO A 30 2.45 -15.73 0.18
CA PRO A 30 2.94 -15.19 1.45
C PRO A 30 3.83 -13.96 1.28
N ASP A 31 4.66 -13.90 0.25
CA ASP A 31 5.54 -12.76 -0.03
C ASP A 31 4.73 -11.52 -0.46
N GLU A 32 3.68 -11.70 -1.27
CA GLU A 32 2.75 -10.64 -1.64
C GLU A 32 2.05 -10.07 -0.40
N ILE A 33 1.54 -10.94 0.49
CA ILE A 33 0.89 -10.52 1.73
C ILE A 33 1.86 -9.72 2.61
N MET A 34 3.10 -10.18 2.76
CA MET A 34 4.11 -9.49 3.56
C MET A 34 4.41 -8.09 3.01
N ILE A 35 4.56 -7.96 1.68
CA ILE A 35 4.83 -6.66 1.05
C ILE A 35 3.62 -5.72 1.21
N LEU A 36 2.40 -6.21 1.00
CA LEU A 36 1.18 -5.41 1.20
C LEU A 36 1.03 -4.94 2.66
N THR A 37 1.44 -5.76 3.63
CA THR A 37 1.45 -5.40 5.06
C THR A 37 2.39 -4.24 5.37
N ILE A 38 3.43 -4.00 4.56
CA ILE A 38 4.32 -2.84 4.70
C ILE A 38 3.54 -1.53 4.52
N ALA A 39 2.61 -1.47 3.57
CA ALA A 39 1.76 -0.28 3.42
C ALA A 39 0.94 0.00 4.69
N ASP A 40 0.31 -1.02 5.27
CA ASP A 40 -0.44 -0.86 6.53
C ASP A 40 0.46 -0.46 7.70
N SER A 41 1.69 -1.00 7.75
CA SER A 41 2.70 -0.63 8.74
C SER A 41 3.11 0.84 8.61
N ILE A 42 3.35 1.32 7.38
CA ILE A 42 3.68 2.72 7.10
C ILE A 42 2.52 3.64 7.50
N LYS A 43 1.28 3.29 7.13
CA LYS A 43 0.08 4.04 7.54
C LYS A 43 0.02 4.14 9.06
N THR A 44 0.11 3.02 9.76
CA THR A 44 0.04 2.95 11.23
C THR A 44 1.16 3.76 11.87
N ALA A 45 2.38 3.71 11.34
CA ALA A 45 3.51 4.50 11.81
C ALA A 45 3.24 6.01 11.68
N MET A 46 2.68 6.45 10.55
CA MET A 46 2.33 7.85 10.32
C MET A 46 1.18 8.31 11.23
N GLU A 47 0.13 7.49 11.41
CA GLU A 47 -0.98 7.77 12.32
C GLU A 47 -0.51 7.88 13.79
N ASN A 48 0.45 7.05 14.19
CA ASN A 48 1.03 7.07 15.53
C ASN A 48 2.19 8.08 15.67
N LYS A 49 2.61 8.74 14.58
CA LYS A 49 3.78 9.65 14.56
C LYS A 49 5.06 8.95 15.01
N ASP A 50 5.16 7.66 14.73
CA ASP A 50 6.29 6.81 15.12
C ASP A 50 7.26 6.59 13.95
N VAL A 51 8.25 7.49 13.87
CA VAL A 51 9.33 7.40 12.87
C VAL A 51 10.11 6.09 13.00
N ASN A 52 10.30 5.56 14.21
CA ASN A 52 11.03 4.31 14.37
C ASN A 52 10.24 3.13 13.80
N MET A 53 8.93 3.09 14.02
CA MET A 53 8.05 2.11 13.41
C MET A 53 8.08 2.21 11.86
N PHE A 54 8.05 3.43 11.31
CA PHE A 54 8.22 3.63 9.86
C PHE A 54 9.54 3.01 9.38
N MET A 55 10.65 3.31 10.06
CA MET A 55 12.00 2.85 9.70
C MET A 55 12.18 1.34 9.83
N THR A 56 11.32 0.62 10.56
CA THR A 56 11.36 -0.86 10.57
C THR A 56 11.08 -1.48 9.21
N ASN A 57 10.43 -0.75 8.30
CA ASN A 57 10.13 -1.19 6.94
C ASN A 57 11.27 -0.88 5.95
N ILE A 58 12.27 -0.11 6.34
CA ILE A 58 13.37 0.35 5.50
C ILE A 58 14.61 -0.50 5.77
N SER A 59 15.29 -0.92 4.70
CA SER A 59 16.57 -1.60 4.81
C SER A 59 17.65 -0.65 5.33
N LEU A 60 18.59 -1.16 6.12
CA LEU A 60 19.79 -0.41 6.51
C LEU A 60 20.70 -0.11 5.31
N ASP A 61 20.60 -0.94 4.25
CA ASP A 61 21.33 -0.79 2.99
C ASP A 61 20.55 0.07 1.96
N TYR A 62 19.53 0.82 2.41
CA TYR A 62 18.73 1.68 1.54
C TYR A 62 19.60 2.63 0.73
N SER A 63 19.34 2.66 -0.58
CA SER A 63 19.97 3.61 -1.50
C SER A 63 19.10 3.76 -2.75
N ASP A 64 18.83 4.98 -3.19
CA ASP A 64 18.08 5.27 -4.40
C ASP A 64 18.92 5.99 -5.45
N SER A 65 18.39 6.08 -6.67
CA SER A 65 19.08 6.72 -7.80
C SER A 65 19.22 8.24 -7.67
N ALA A 66 18.48 8.87 -6.74
CA ALA A 66 18.61 10.30 -6.42
C ALA A 66 19.72 10.59 -5.38
N GLY A 67 20.39 9.54 -4.88
CA GLY A 67 21.43 9.63 -3.84
C GLY A 67 20.87 9.61 -2.42
N GLY A 68 19.60 9.19 -2.26
CA GLY A 68 18.97 9.00 -0.95
C GLY A 68 19.64 7.85 -0.19
N THR A 69 19.66 7.97 1.12
CA THR A 69 20.24 7.01 2.07
C THR A 69 19.23 6.68 3.17
N TYR A 70 19.51 5.68 3.99
CA TYR A 70 18.69 5.34 5.16
C TYR A 70 18.42 6.58 6.04
N GLU A 71 19.42 7.44 6.28
CA GLU A 71 19.25 8.64 7.09
C GLU A 71 18.44 9.73 6.38
N SER A 72 18.51 9.83 5.05
CA SER A 72 17.66 10.76 4.30
C SER A 72 16.19 10.35 4.36
N ILE A 73 15.89 9.04 4.31
CA ILE A 73 14.52 8.53 4.50
C ILE A 73 14.03 8.76 5.92
N ARG A 74 14.89 8.59 6.92
CA ARG A 74 14.54 8.95 8.32
C ARG A 74 14.18 10.41 8.44
N THR A 75 14.96 11.30 7.82
CA THR A 75 14.70 12.76 7.82
C THR A 75 13.39 13.07 7.10
N MET A 76 13.11 12.42 5.98
CA MET A 76 11.83 12.55 5.27
C MET A 76 10.65 12.12 6.16
N ALA A 77 10.73 10.97 6.82
CA ALA A 77 9.70 10.49 7.72
C ALA A 77 9.46 11.44 8.90
N GLN A 78 10.52 12.01 9.48
CA GLN A 78 10.42 13.04 10.52
C GLN A 78 9.71 14.30 10.02
N SER A 79 10.03 14.74 8.80
CA SER A 79 9.35 15.88 8.17
C SER A 79 7.86 15.62 7.94
N MET A 80 7.50 14.42 7.46
CA MET A 80 6.10 14.03 7.28
C MET A 80 5.34 14.01 8.61
N VAL A 81 5.93 13.45 9.68
CA VAL A 81 5.34 13.45 11.02
C VAL A 81 5.12 14.87 11.51
N SER A 82 6.10 15.76 11.37
CA SER A 82 5.97 17.18 11.76
C SER A 82 4.87 17.91 10.98
N GLN A 83 4.69 17.60 9.69
CA GLN A 83 3.59 18.14 8.89
C GLN A 83 2.23 17.64 9.37
N ILE A 84 2.12 16.36 9.75
CA ILE A 84 0.92 15.76 10.32
C ILE A 84 0.58 16.45 11.65
N GLU A 85 1.55 16.62 12.55
CA GLU A 85 1.36 17.31 13.84
C GLU A 85 0.85 18.74 13.65
N THR A 86 1.46 19.49 12.72
CA THR A 86 1.02 20.86 12.37
C THR A 86 -0.40 20.87 11.81
N ALA A 87 -0.72 19.90 10.95
CA ALA A 87 -2.08 19.78 10.37
C ALA A 87 -3.12 19.44 11.45
N GLU A 88 -2.79 18.57 12.41
CA GLU A 88 -3.67 18.22 13.54
C GLU A 88 -3.88 19.40 14.50
N GLU A 89 -2.83 20.15 14.78
CA GLU A 89 -2.94 21.34 15.64
C GLU A 89 -3.87 22.39 15.02
N MET A 90 -3.74 22.63 13.73
CA MET A 90 -4.68 23.49 12.97
C MET A 90 -6.06 22.89 12.94
N ALA A 91 -6.17 21.57 12.73
CA ALA A 91 -7.42 20.84 12.63
C ALA A 91 -8.22 20.86 13.95
N GLY A 92 -7.55 20.69 15.08
CA GLY A 92 -8.17 20.70 16.43
C GLY A 92 -8.92 22.00 16.70
N SER A 93 -8.48 23.11 16.12
CA SER A 93 -9.12 24.42 16.26
C SER A 93 -10.42 24.55 15.44
N TYR A 94 -10.65 23.70 14.43
CA TYR A 94 -11.76 23.81 13.48
C TYR A 94 -12.60 22.53 13.34
N GLY A 95 -12.38 21.51 14.17
CA GLY A 95 -13.12 20.24 14.09
C GLY A 95 -12.81 19.45 12.79
N VAL A 96 -11.59 19.49 12.34
CA VAL A 96 -11.11 18.79 11.13
C VAL A 96 -10.67 17.36 11.52
N ASN A 97 -11.03 16.37 10.70
CA ASN A 97 -10.53 15.00 10.82
C ASN A 97 -9.42 14.77 9.80
N LEU A 98 -8.24 14.40 10.28
CA LEU A 98 -7.14 13.95 9.44
C LEU A 98 -7.26 12.45 9.16
N THR A 99 -7.01 12.05 7.92
CA THR A 99 -7.00 10.63 7.50
C THR A 99 -5.74 10.38 6.68
N ILE A 100 -5.02 9.33 7.05
CA ILE A 100 -3.85 8.85 6.33
C ILE A 100 -4.22 7.50 5.71
N ASN A 101 -3.92 7.33 4.42
CA ASN A 101 -4.04 6.06 3.72
C ASN A 101 -2.72 5.72 3.03
N SER A 102 -2.45 4.43 2.94
CA SER A 102 -1.31 3.91 2.20
C SER A 102 -1.75 2.70 1.41
N SER A 103 -1.24 2.54 0.21
CA SER A 103 -1.56 1.41 -0.65
C SER A 103 -0.39 1.05 -1.57
N ILE A 104 -0.30 -0.22 -1.94
CA ILE A 104 0.65 -0.74 -2.91
C ILE A 104 -0.14 -1.16 -4.15
N SER A 105 0.37 -0.81 -5.32
CA SER A 105 -0.16 -1.21 -6.63
C SER A 105 0.98 -1.63 -7.56
N ASN A 106 0.64 -2.25 -8.69
CA ASN A 106 1.60 -2.70 -9.70
C ASN A 106 2.72 -3.60 -9.15
N LEU A 107 2.40 -4.39 -8.11
CA LEU A 107 3.37 -5.27 -7.45
C LEU A 107 3.82 -6.40 -8.37
N VAL A 108 5.13 -6.50 -8.58
CA VAL A 108 5.78 -7.58 -9.33
C VAL A 108 6.91 -8.16 -8.49
N ILE A 109 6.83 -9.45 -8.14
CA ILE A 109 7.81 -10.15 -7.33
C ILE A 109 8.65 -11.04 -8.25
N VAL A 110 9.99 -10.94 -8.16
CA VAL A 110 10.94 -11.77 -8.90
C VAL A 110 12.01 -12.28 -7.93
N GLY A 111 11.87 -13.51 -7.49
CA GLY A 111 12.79 -14.11 -6.50
C GLY A 111 12.77 -13.37 -5.17
N SER A 112 13.89 -12.78 -4.78
CA SER A 112 14.04 -12.02 -3.52
C SER A 112 13.88 -10.51 -3.71
N THR A 113 13.42 -10.04 -4.86
CA THR A 113 13.22 -8.61 -5.16
C THR A 113 11.79 -8.39 -5.61
N ALA A 114 11.22 -7.25 -5.27
CA ALA A 114 9.91 -6.84 -5.77
C ALA A 114 9.91 -5.36 -6.13
N ASN A 115 9.10 -4.99 -7.13
CA ASN A 115 8.86 -3.61 -7.54
C ASN A 115 7.38 -3.30 -7.40
N SER A 116 7.05 -2.09 -7.00
CA SER A 116 5.68 -1.60 -6.93
C SER A 116 5.60 -0.09 -6.90
N ASP A 117 4.38 0.43 -7.01
CA ASP A 117 4.05 1.81 -6.67
C ASP A 117 3.45 1.84 -5.26
N LEU A 118 4.12 2.55 -4.34
CA LEU A 118 3.60 2.87 -3.01
C LEU A 118 2.96 4.25 -3.06
N LYS A 119 1.66 4.32 -2.77
CA LYS A 119 0.93 5.57 -2.67
C LYS A 119 0.62 5.90 -1.22
N ILE A 120 0.91 7.13 -0.79
CA ILE A 120 0.54 7.68 0.51
C ILE A 120 -0.39 8.87 0.27
N THR A 121 -1.58 8.85 0.88
CA THR A 121 -2.56 9.92 0.81
C THR A 121 -2.79 10.49 2.20
N ILE A 122 -2.62 11.80 2.36
CA ILE A 122 -2.98 12.54 3.57
C ILE A 122 -4.15 13.45 3.22
N SER A 123 -5.27 13.32 3.92
CA SER A 123 -6.45 14.14 3.67
C SER A 123 -7.06 14.70 4.94
N ALA A 124 -7.55 15.92 4.87
CA ALA A 124 -8.26 16.59 5.95
C ALA A 124 -9.72 16.84 5.57
N LYS A 125 -10.66 16.54 6.47
CA LYS A 125 -12.10 16.70 6.26
C LYS A 125 -12.70 17.54 7.38
N VAL A 126 -13.56 18.50 7.00
CA VAL A 126 -14.45 19.24 7.91
C VAL A 126 -15.85 18.69 7.70
N LEU A 127 -16.44 18.09 8.74
CA LEU A 127 -17.68 17.32 8.63
C LEU A 127 -17.54 16.21 7.56
N PHE A 128 -18.18 16.38 6.40
CA PHE A 128 -18.14 15.40 5.29
C PHE A 128 -17.40 15.93 4.05
N VAL A 129 -16.83 17.15 4.13
CA VAL A 129 -16.17 17.82 2.99
C VAL A 129 -14.66 17.67 3.13
N THR A 130 -14.00 17.13 2.10
CA THR A 130 -12.55 17.13 2.01
C THR A 130 -12.08 18.56 1.71
N VAL A 131 -11.31 19.15 2.63
CA VAL A 131 -10.79 20.52 2.51
C VAL A 131 -9.32 20.52 2.07
N TYR A 132 -8.64 19.39 2.21
CA TYR A 132 -7.27 19.19 1.78
C TYR A 132 -7.06 17.72 1.42
N SER A 133 -6.29 17.46 0.36
CA SER A 133 -5.79 16.13 0.04
C SER A 133 -4.45 16.27 -0.67
N GLU A 134 -3.46 15.53 -0.21
CA GLU A 134 -2.15 15.40 -0.83
C GLU A 134 -1.87 13.92 -1.09
N ASP A 135 -1.55 13.60 -2.34
CA ASP A 135 -1.15 12.29 -2.79
C ASP A 135 0.34 12.30 -3.12
N ARG A 136 1.09 11.36 -2.58
CA ARG A 136 2.48 11.08 -2.97
C ARG A 136 2.57 9.66 -3.46
N THR A 137 3.14 9.47 -4.62
CA THR A 137 3.38 8.14 -5.21
C THR A 137 4.87 7.93 -5.36
N PHE A 138 5.32 6.74 -4.96
CA PHE A 138 6.74 6.36 -4.99
C PHE A 138 6.90 5.08 -5.79
N GLU A 139 7.78 5.10 -6.79
CA GLU A 139 8.32 3.86 -7.33
C GLU A 139 9.20 3.22 -6.25
N THR A 140 8.85 1.99 -5.85
CA THR A 140 9.42 1.36 -4.65
C THR A 140 10.01 0.00 -5.00
N ILE A 141 11.25 -0.24 -4.56
CA ILE A 141 11.93 -1.54 -4.69
C ILE A 141 12.06 -2.15 -3.30
N PHE A 142 11.64 -3.42 -3.20
CA PHE A 142 11.76 -4.22 -2.00
C PHE A 142 12.81 -5.31 -2.20
N GLN A 143 13.48 -5.66 -1.12
CA GLN A 143 14.38 -6.79 -1.01
C GLN A 143 13.98 -7.67 0.16
N LYS A 144 14.01 -8.99 -0.06
CA LYS A 144 13.79 -9.96 1.00
C LYS A 144 15.06 -10.13 1.83
N GLU A 145 14.99 -9.81 3.10
CA GLU A 145 16.07 -9.92 4.08
C GLU A 145 15.67 -10.97 5.14
N GLY A 146 16.22 -12.19 5.00
CA GLY A 146 15.78 -13.32 5.81
C GLY A 146 14.31 -13.66 5.55
N ASP A 147 13.48 -13.60 6.57
CA ASP A 147 12.04 -13.88 6.49
C ASP A 147 11.19 -12.62 6.35
N SER A 148 11.79 -11.45 6.12
CA SER A 148 11.07 -10.19 6.01
C SER A 148 11.39 -9.45 4.71
N TRP A 149 10.45 -8.65 4.23
CA TRP A 149 10.65 -7.74 3.13
C TRP A 149 10.97 -6.34 3.64
N LYS A 150 11.92 -5.65 2.98
CA LYS A 150 12.33 -4.28 3.30
C LYS A 150 12.35 -3.42 2.05
N ILE A 151 12.08 -2.14 2.21
CA ILE A 151 12.25 -1.14 1.16
C ILE A 151 13.74 -0.81 1.06
N ILE A 152 14.31 -1.00 -0.14
CA ILE A 152 15.71 -0.67 -0.45
C ILE A 152 15.86 0.57 -1.34
N SER A 153 14.78 0.98 -2.00
CA SER A 153 14.74 2.20 -2.82
C SER A 153 13.30 2.73 -2.91
N MET A 154 13.14 4.05 -2.89
CA MET A 154 11.85 4.73 -2.98
C MET A 154 12.04 6.10 -3.62
N ILE A 155 11.47 6.31 -4.81
CA ILE A 155 11.61 7.54 -5.59
C ILE A 155 10.23 8.10 -5.87
N GLU A 156 10.01 9.35 -5.49
CA GLU A 156 8.74 10.06 -5.77
C GLU A 156 8.60 10.32 -7.26
N ILE A 157 7.39 10.01 -7.82
CA ILE A 157 7.05 10.11 -9.25
C ILE A 157 5.81 10.98 -9.49
#